data_fb65212a012f08bca6fa40d4ec276372
#
_entry.id   fb65212a012f08bca6fa40d4ec276372
#
_cell.length_a   1.000
_cell.length_b   1.000
_cell.length_c   1.000
_cell.angle_alpha   90.00
_cell.angle_beta   90.00
_cell.angle_gamma   90.00
#
_symmetry.space_group_name_H-M   'P 1'
#
loop_
_entity.id
_entity.type
_entity.pdbx_description
1 polymer ?
#
loop_
_entity_poly.entity_id
_entity_poly.type
_entity_poly.pdbx_seq_one_letter_code
_entity_poly.pdbx_strand_id
1 'polypeptide(L)'
;MKRVFLIVLDSVGIGEMPDAADYGDVGSNTVKACFYNKNFSMPNMKIMGLFNIDGMDYEESEKEPIASFARMKEVSKGKDTIIGHWEIAGIESKKPLPTYPNGFPSEVIDEFKRRTGRDILCNKPYSGTEVIKEYGKESVETGKLIVYTSADSVFQVAAHEDVVPIEKLYEYCQIAREILQGDNAVGRVIARPFIGEYPNYTRTTNRHDFALAPPEKTILDFIKESGKDVIAVGKISDIFAGKGVTEKILTKGNKDGIDKTLDIMDRDFEGLCFVNLVDFDMLYGHRNNVDGYAEALSFFDKSLEKILKKLRNDDILIITADHGCDPTTSSTDHSREYTPMVIYGNNIKNGINLHTRTGFYDTGATILDYLGIVEKIRGKSFLKEVNKDSEDKT
;
A
#
# COMPACT_ATOMS: atom_id res chain seq x y z
N MET A 1 -16.76 -11.61 -19.74
CA MET A 1 -16.58 -11.16 -18.33
C MET A 1 -15.35 -10.27 -18.27
N LYS A 2 -15.53 -9.03 -17.89
CA LYS A 2 -14.41 -8.08 -17.76
C LYS A 2 -13.74 -8.25 -16.41
N ARG A 3 -12.42 -8.54 -16.42
CA ARG A 3 -11.60 -8.64 -15.20
C ARG A 3 -10.46 -7.64 -15.28
N VAL A 4 -10.19 -6.97 -14.20
CA VAL A 4 -9.03 -6.09 -14.05
C VAL A 4 -8.10 -6.67 -12.99
N PHE A 5 -6.83 -6.84 -13.35
CA PHE A 5 -5.76 -7.19 -12.43
C PHE A 5 -4.92 -5.94 -12.19
N LEU A 6 -5.06 -5.35 -11.01
CA LEU A 6 -4.27 -4.20 -10.57
C LEU A 6 -3.20 -4.70 -9.60
N ILE A 7 -1.94 -4.65 -10.04
CA ILE A 7 -0.79 -5.08 -9.23
C ILE A 7 -0.01 -3.83 -8.80
N VAL A 8 0.03 -3.59 -7.50
CA VAL A 8 0.86 -2.55 -6.90
C VAL A 8 2.16 -3.16 -6.42
N LEU A 9 3.27 -2.68 -6.97
CA LEU A 9 4.62 -2.95 -6.51
C LEU A 9 4.92 -1.93 -5.39
N ASP A 10 4.68 -2.34 -4.16
CA ASP A 10 4.73 -1.45 -2.98
C ASP A 10 6.10 -0.74 -2.90
N SER A 11 6.09 0.59 -2.93
CA SER A 11 7.26 1.46 -2.89
C SER A 11 8.16 1.54 -4.16
N VAL A 12 7.72 1.05 -5.32
CA VAL A 12 8.55 1.10 -6.55
C VAL A 12 8.42 2.44 -7.26
N GLY A 13 9.08 3.47 -6.74
CA GLY A 13 9.17 4.81 -7.34
C GLY A 13 10.14 4.89 -8.51
N ILE A 14 9.97 5.93 -9.36
CA ILE A 14 10.75 6.15 -10.58
C ILE A 14 11.35 7.57 -10.68
N GLY A 15 11.64 8.17 -9.55
CA GLY A 15 12.31 9.47 -9.47
C GLY A 15 11.54 10.52 -8.71
N GLU A 16 12.26 11.44 -8.13
CA GLU A 16 11.75 12.51 -7.26
C GLU A 16 10.63 13.32 -7.89
N MET A 17 9.61 13.61 -7.09
CA MET A 17 8.57 14.55 -7.47
C MET A 17 9.01 16.02 -7.24
N PRO A 18 8.35 17.01 -7.88
CA PRO A 18 8.71 18.41 -7.73
C PRO A 18 8.66 18.93 -6.30
N ASP A 19 7.87 18.29 -5.43
CA ASP A 19 7.74 18.64 -4.02
C ASP A 19 8.58 17.73 -3.09
N ALA A 20 9.49 16.92 -3.63
CA ALA A 20 10.35 16.03 -2.86
C ALA A 20 11.20 16.76 -1.80
N ALA A 21 11.57 18.02 -2.06
CA ALA A 21 12.30 18.85 -1.10
C ALA A 21 11.51 19.08 0.21
N ASP A 22 10.19 19.18 0.14
CA ASP A 22 9.32 19.37 1.30
C ASP A 22 9.29 18.11 2.22
N TYR A 23 9.70 16.96 1.68
CA TYR A 23 9.77 15.68 2.36
C TYR A 23 11.19 15.22 2.69
N GLY A 24 12.21 15.99 2.25
CA GLY A 24 13.62 15.62 2.43
C GLY A 24 14.10 14.53 1.46
N ASP A 25 13.41 14.32 0.35
CA ASP A 25 13.60 13.21 -0.58
C ASP A 25 14.23 13.62 -1.92
N VAL A 26 14.91 14.78 -1.97
CA VAL A 26 15.59 15.26 -3.17
C VAL A 26 16.60 14.23 -3.66
N GLY A 27 16.54 13.92 -4.96
CA GLY A 27 17.43 12.97 -5.62
C GLY A 27 16.99 11.50 -5.51
N SER A 28 15.88 11.19 -4.82
CA SER A 28 15.39 9.82 -4.72
C SER A 28 14.93 9.25 -6.07
N ASN A 29 15.30 8.01 -6.34
CA ASN A 29 14.84 7.25 -7.51
C ASN A 29 14.99 5.75 -7.24
N THR A 30 13.96 5.10 -6.75
CA THR A 30 13.97 3.71 -6.28
C THR A 30 14.40 2.73 -7.37
N VAL A 31 13.83 2.79 -8.57
CA VAL A 31 14.21 1.86 -9.66
C VAL A 31 15.62 2.13 -10.14
N LYS A 32 16.04 3.39 -10.29
CA LYS A 32 17.41 3.75 -10.71
C LYS A 32 18.44 3.31 -9.67
N ALA A 33 18.12 3.41 -8.39
CA ALA A 33 18.99 2.91 -7.31
C ALA A 33 19.29 1.42 -7.42
N CYS A 34 18.31 0.64 -7.92
CA CYS A 34 18.46 -0.80 -8.14
C CYS A 34 19.06 -1.14 -9.52
N PHE A 35 18.90 -0.26 -10.52
CA PHE A 35 19.22 -0.53 -11.92
C PHE A 35 20.68 -0.98 -12.16
N TYR A 36 21.63 -0.36 -11.47
CA TYR A 36 23.05 -0.71 -11.62
C TYR A 36 23.48 -1.91 -10.78
N ASN A 37 22.56 -2.54 -10.06
CA ASN A 37 22.86 -3.74 -9.29
C ASN A 37 22.95 -4.96 -10.23
N LYS A 38 23.94 -5.81 -10.00
CA LYS A 38 24.18 -7.06 -10.80
C LYS A 38 22.99 -8.02 -10.80
N ASN A 39 22.11 -7.94 -9.80
CA ASN A 39 20.93 -8.79 -9.65
C ASN A 39 19.69 -8.18 -10.32
N PHE A 40 19.80 -6.96 -10.90
CA PHE A 40 18.69 -6.29 -11.56
C PHE A 40 18.51 -6.79 -12.99
N SER A 41 17.30 -7.24 -13.34
CA SER A 41 16.92 -7.61 -14.70
C SER A 41 15.41 -7.52 -14.88
N MET A 42 14.92 -6.61 -15.73
CA MET A 42 13.49 -6.41 -15.99
C MET A 42 13.15 -6.40 -17.49
N PRO A 43 13.50 -7.46 -18.25
CA PRO A 43 13.27 -7.48 -19.70
C PRO A 43 11.77 -7.48 -20.08
N ASN A 44 10.88 -8.11 -19.29
CA ASN A 44 9.46 -8.12 -19.56
C ASN A 44 8.84 -6.73 -19.33
N MET A 45 9.18 -6.05 -18.25
CA MET A 45 8.74 -4.68 -18.01
C MET A 45 9.33 -3.70 -19.03
N LYS A 46 10.56 -3.94 -19.53
CA LYS A 46 11.16 -3.16 -20.61
C LYS A 46 10.32 -3.29 -21.89
N ILE A 47 9.99 -4.50 -22.32
CA ILE A 47 9.12 -4.74 -23.48
C ILE A 47 7.74 -4.12 -23.30
N MET A 48 7.22 -4.06 -22.08
CA MET A 48 5.96 -3.37 -21.75
C MET A 48 6.08 -1.84 -21.78
N GLY A 49 7.28 -1.27 -21.89
CA GLY A 49 7.52 0.16 -21.99
C GLY A 49 7.87 0.85 -20.66
N LEU A 50 8.34 0.13 -19.64
CA LEU A 50 8.75 0.74 -18.37
C LEU A 50 9.78 1.86 -18.61
N PHE A 51 10.82 1.61 -19.41
CA PHE A 51 11.88 2.58 -19.69
C PHE A 51 11.50 3.60 -20.80
N ASN A 52 10.26 3.54 -21.32
CA ASN A 52 9.69 4.57 -22.18
C ASN A 52 8.92 5.64 -21.37
N ILE A 53 8.72 5.41 -20.08
CA ILE A 53 8.07 6.37 -19.18
C ILE A 53 8.94 7.62 -19.04
N ASP A 54 8.34 8.79 -19.10
CA ASP A 54 9.03 10.07 -18.97
C ASP A 54 9.91 10.13 -17.72
N GLY A 55 11.20 10.45 -17.87
CA GLY A 55 12.17 10.51 -16.78
C GLY A 55 12.94 9.22 -16.48
N MET A 56 12.67 8.12 -17.22
CA MET A 56 13.42 6.87 -17.12
C MET A 56 14.44 6.72 -18.25
N ASP A 57 15.25 7.73 -18.46
CA ASP A 57 16.20 7.89 -19.57
C ASP A 57 17.59 7.25 -19.32
N TYR A 58 17.74 6.45 -18.29
CA TYR A 58 18.98 5.76 -17.93
C TYR A 58 19.10 4.36 -18.55
N GLU A 59 18.09 3.92 -19.31
CA GLU A 59 18.08 2.69 -20.10
C GLU A 59 17.51 2.98 -21.49
N GLU A 60 17.92 2.22 -22.51
CA GLU A 60 17.37 2.34 -23.86
C GLU A 60 15.87 2.00 -23.89
N SER A 61 15.08 2.91 -24.42
CA SER A 61 13.64 2.72 -24.60
C SER A 61 13.33 1.58 -25.58
N GLU A 62 12.25 0.84 -25.33
CA GLU A 62 11.73 -0.16 -26.25
C GLU A 62 11.14 0.55 -27.50
N LYS A 63 11.45 0.04 -28.68
CA LYS A 63 10.98 0.64 -29.95
C LYS A 63 9.51 0.36 -30.23
N GLU A 64 9.05 -0.84 -29.87
CA GLU A 64 7.69 -1.31 -30.08
C GLU A 64 7.11 -1.85 -28.75
N PRO A 65 6.87 -0.98 -27.77
CA PRO A 65 6.35 -1.44 -26.48
C PRO A 65 4.98 -2.10 -26.67
N ILE A 66 4.77 -3.24 -26.03
CA ILE A 66 3.53 -4.01 -26.13
C ILE A 66 2.39 -3.49 -25.24
N ALA A 67 2.67 -2.54 -24.36
CA ALA A 67 1.68 -1.94 -23.46
C ALA A 67 1.64 -0.42 -23.63
N SER A 68 0.64 0.23 -23.05
CA SER A 68 0.60 1.68 -22.88
C SER A 68 1.08 2.04 -21.47
N PHE A 69 1.62 3.24 -21.28
CA PHE A 69 2.30 3.59 -20.05
C PHE A 69 2.17 5.08 -19.70
N ALA A 70 2.37 5.40 -18.43
CA ALA A 70 2.38 6.77 -17.90
C ALA A 70 3.36 6.90 -16.71
N ARG A 71 3.80 8.10 -16.48
CA ARG A 71 4.38 8.53 -15.20
C ARG A 71 3.26 9.09 -14.34
N MET A 72 3.09 8.57 -13.13
CA MET A 72 2.03 9.00 -12.21
C MET A 72 2.58 9.95 -11.16
N LYS A 73 1.91 11.08 -10.97
CA LYS A 73 2.22 12.08 -9.96
C LYS A 73 1.18 12.03 -8.85
N GLU A 74 1.58 11.75 -7.62
CA GLU A 74 0.71 11.81 -6.45
C GLU A 74 0.27 13.24 -6.15
N VAL A 75 -1.01 13.42 -5.82
CA VAL A 75 -1.59 14.72 -5.41
C VAL A 75 -1.77 14.79 -3.91
N SER A 76 -2.05 13.67 -3.28
CA SER A 76 -2.23 13.57 -1.83
C SER A 76 -0.99 14.05 -1.07
N LYS A 77 -1.21 14.59 0.11
CA LYS A 77 -0.15 15.01 1.02
C LYS A 77 0.24 13.84 1.91
N GLY A 78 1.26 13.13 1.54
CA GLY A 78 1.77 11.93 2.19
C GLY A 78 2.72 11.20 1.26
N LYS A 79 3.29 10.14 1.72
CA LYS A 79 4.17 9.25 0.94
C LYS A 79 4.14 7.84 1.53
N ASP A 80 2.99 7.44 2.07
CA ASP A 80 2.82 6.16 2.74
C ASP A 80 1.84 5.25 1.98
N THR A 81 1.95 3.96 2.24
CA THR A 81 1.16 2.91 1.59
C THR A 81 -0.36 3.17 1.63
N ILE A 82 -0.89 3.66 2.77
CA ILE A 82 -2.32 3.91 2.92
C ILE A 82 -2.76 5.03 1.98
N ILE A 83 -2.05 6.16 2.02
CA ILE A 83 -2.38 7.34 1.22
C ILE A 83 -2.26 7.04 -0.27
N GLY A 84 -1.17 6.39 -0.71
CA GLY A 84 -0.98 6.04 -2.12
C GLY A 84 -2.06 5.11 -2.66
N HIS A 85 -2.40 4.06 -1.92
CA HIS A 85 -3.48 3.14 -2.31
C HIS A 85 -4.86 3.81 -2.30
N TRP A 86 -5.13 4.68 -1.31
CA TRP A 86 -6.36 5.44 -1.28
C TRP A 86 -6.47 6.38 -2.48
N GLU A 87 -5.36 7.01 -2.89
CA GLU A 87 -5.38 7.87 -4.07
C GLU A 87 -5.62 7.07 -5.34
N ILE A 88 -5.01 5.90 -5.51
CA ILE A 88 -5.33 4.98 -6.62
C ILE A 88 -6.85 4.67 -6.63
N ALA A 89 -7.44 4.50 -5.46
CA ALA A 89 -8.85 4.16 -5.30
C ALA A 89 -9.83 5.36 -5.31
N GLY A 90 -9.34 6.60 -5.51
CA GLY A 90 -10.17 7.78 -5.74
C GLY A 90 -10.21 8.81 -4.62
N ILE A 91 -9.41 8.65 -3.56
CA ILE A 91 -9.39 9.55 -2.40
C ILE A 91 -8.14 10.44 -2.44
N GLU A 92 -8.34 11.75 -2.36
CA GLU A 92 -7.25 12.71 -2.18
C GLU A 92 -7.10 13.08 -0.71
N SER A 93 -5.98 12.77 -0.11
CA SER A 93 -5.64 13.13 1.26
C SER A 93 -4.97 14.51 1.28
N LYS A 94 -5.67 15.50 1.83
CA LYS A 94 -5.17 16.88 1.90
C LYS A 94 -4.12 17.11 2.98
N LYS A 95 -3.99 16.18 3.92
CA LYS A 95 -3.00 16.18 5.00
C LYS A 95 -2.36 14.80 5.06
N PRO A 96 -1.07 14.69 5.43
CA PRO A 96 -0.47 13.41 5.75
C PRO A 96 -1.14 12.80 6.98
N LEU A 97 -1.00 11.51 7.18
CA LEU A 97 -1.41 10.87 8.43
C LEU A 97 -0.57 11.41 9.59
N PRO A 98 -1.19 11.72 10.74
CA PRO A 98 -0.48 12.35 11.85
C PRO A 98 0.53 11.39 12.49
N THR A 99 1.69 11.92 12.88
CA THR A 99 2.70 11.23 13.69
C THR A 99 2.87 11.94 15.02
N TYR A 100 3.34 11.22 16.04
CA TYR A 100 3.36 11.71 17.42
C TYR A 100 4.76 11.58 18.06
N PRO A 101 5.75 12.36 17.62
CA PRO A 101 7.13 12.26 18.12
C PRO A 101 7.26 12.63 19.61
N ASN A 102 6.28 13.34 20.17
CA ASN A 102 6.25 13.75 21.59
C ASN A 102 5.16 12.99 22.39
N GLY A 103 4.60 11.91 21.83
CA GLY A 103 3.44 11.22 22.40
C GLY A 103 2.11 11.84 22.02
N PHE A 104 1.02 11.12 22.31
CA PHE A 104 -0.34 11.55 21.97
C PHE A 104 -0.81 12.70 22.88
N PRO A 105 -1.65 13.60 22.37
CA PRO A 105 -2.24 14.69 23.13
C PRO A 105 -3.02 14.20 24.35
N SER A 106 -3.09 15.03 25.39
CA SER A 106 -3.77 14.68 26.65
C SER A 106 -5.25 14.34 26.42
N GLU A 107 -5.94 15.07 25.53
CA GLU A 107 -7.35 14.82 25.22
C GLU A 107 -7.59 13.41 24.65
N VAL A 108 -6.67 12.88 23.85
CA VAL A 108 -6.73 11.50 23.33
C VAL A 108 -6.50 10.48 24.45
N ILE A 109 -5.48 10.71 25.26
CA ILE A 109 -5.12 9.81 26.36
C ILE A 109 -6.17 9.80 27.47
N ASP A 110 -6.68 10.96 27.86
CA ASP A 110 -7.69 11.06 28.91
C ASP A 110 -9.02 10.42 28.49
N GLU A 111 -9.43 10.60 27.23
CA GLU A 111 -10.62 9.93 26.70
C GLU A 111 -10.41 8.41 26.58
N PHE A 112 -9.22 7.96 26.18
CA PHE A 112 -8.88 6.54 26.16
C PHE A 112 -8.93 5.90 27.56
N LYS A 113 -8.34 6.55 28.56
CA LYS A 113 -8.41 6.13 29.96
C LYS A 113 -9.84 6.09 30.47
N ARG A 114 -10.63 7.13 30.20
CA ARG A 114 -12.02 7.22 30.62
C ARG A 114 -12.87 6.07 30.03
N ARG A 115 -12.71 5.78 28.74
CA ARG A 115 -13.52 4.75 28.05
C ARG A 115 -13.06 3.33 28.38
N THR A 116 -11.78 3.11 28.59
CA THR A 116 -11.24 1.78 28.92
C THR A 116 -11.30 1.47 30.41
N GLY A 117 -11.43 2.49 31.27
CA GLY A 117 -11.30 2.34 32.73
C GLY A 117 -9.90 1.94 33.20
N ARG A 118 -8.88 2.11 32.35
CA ARG A 118 -7.49 1.76 32.63
C ARG A 118 -6.58 2.95 32.50
N ASP A 119 -5.65 3.07 33.43
CA ASP A 119 -4.50 3.97 33.28
C ASP A 119 -3.51 3.46 32.23
N ILE A 120 -2.61 4.35 31.82
CA ILE A 120 -1.60 4.01 30.81
C ILE A 120 -0.18 4.24 31.34
N LEU A 121 0.78 3.58 30.67
CA LEU A 121 2.22 3.75 30.83
C LEU A 121 2.81 4.19 29.49
N CYS A 122 3.95 4.87 29.54
CA CYS A 122 4.78 5.30 28.42
C CYS A 122 4.27 6.55 27.69
N ASN A 123 3.33 6.46 26.73
CA ASN A 123 2.87 7.53 25.83
C ASN A 123 4.01 8.30 25.13
N LYS A 124 4.94 7.60 24.50
CA LYS A 124 6.04 8.18 23.70
C LYS A 124 6.48 7.22 22.59
N PRO A 125 7.31 7.67 21.64
CA PRO A 125 7.94 6.76 20.67
C PRO A 125 8.81 5.74 21.38
N TYR A 126 8.65 4.46 21.03
CA TYR A 126 9.40 3.37 21.64
C TYR A 126 9.55 2.15 20.73
N SER A 127 10.66 1.40 20.90
CA SER A 127 10.78 0.07 20.32
C SER A 127 9.81 -0.89 21.01
N GLY A 128 9.03 -1.65 20.24
CA GLY A 128 8.03 -2.55 20.80
C GLY A 128 8.59 -3.74 21.59
N THR A 129 9.89 -4.07 21.45
CA THR A 129 10.57 -5.08 22.27
C THR A 129 11.10 -4.47 23.56
N GLU A 130 11.64 -3.25 23.49
CA GLU A 130 12.20 -2.57 24.66
C GLU A 130 11.10 -2.03 25.59
N VAL A 131 9.97 -1.57 25.05
CA VAL A 131 8.86 -1.03 25.85
C VAL A 131 8.29 -2.06 26.83
N ILE A 132 8.18 -3.33 26.42
CA ILE A 132 7.70 -4.38 27.31
C ILE A 132 8.72 -4.80 28.37
N LYS A 133 10.03 -4.65 28.09
CA LYS A 133 11.07 -4.87 29.11
C LYS A 133 11.03 -3.80 30.17
N GLU A 134 10.85 -2.53 29.77
CA GLU A 134 10.86 -1.39 30.69
C GLU A 134 9.56 -1.27 31.49
N TYR A 135 8.41 -1.35 30.84
CA TYR A 135 7.11 -1.10 31.46
C TYR A 135 6.31 -2.38 31.79
N GLY A 136 6.75 -3.54 31.32
CA GLY A 136 6.00 -4.79 31.44
C GLY A 136 5.72 -5.19 32.87
N LYS A 137 6.70 -5.05 33.77
CA LYS A 137 6.53 -5.37 35.22
C LYS A 137 5.42 -4.52 35.85
N GLU A 138 5.49 -3.19 35.68
CA GLU A 138 4.46 -2.29 36.23
C GLU A 138 3.10 -2.56 35.61
N SER A 139 3.06 -2.83 34.29
CA SER A 139 1.82 -3.17 33.59
C SER A 139 1.15 -4.42 34.18
N VAL A 140 1.93 -5.48 34.46
CA VAL A 140 1.43 -6.72 35.06
C VAL A 140 0.93 -6.49 36.50
N GLU A 141 1.70 -5.75 37.29
CA GLU A 141 1.38 -5.50 38.74
C GLU A 141 0.17 -4.58 38.91
N THR A 142 -0.02 -3.61 37.99
CA THR A 142 -1.05 -2.56 38.15
C THR A 142 -2.23 -2.70 37.21
N GLY A 143 -2.12 -3.52 36.17
CA GLY A 143 -3.11 -3.62 35.10
C GLY A 143 -3.18 -2.41 34.17
N LYS A 144 -2.21 -1.47 34.22
CA LYS A 144 -2.11 -0.34 33.30
C LYS A 144 -1.73 -0.82 31.90
N LEU A 145 -2.25 -0.16 30.87
CA LEU A 145 -1.94 -0.45 29.48
C LEU A 145 -0.65 0.27 29.06
N ILE A 146 0.22 -0.38 28.30
CA ILE A 146 1.39 0.28 27.73
C ILE A 146 0.99 0.89 26.39
N VAL A 147 0.89 2.23 26.33
CA VAL A 147 0.60 2.98 25.10
C VAL A 147 1.88 3.58 24.56
N TYR A 148 2.16 3.36 23.27
CA TYR A 148 3.35 3.90 22.61
C TYR A 148 3.14 4.08 21.12
N THR A 149 4.05 4.77 20.46
CA THR A 149 4.05 4.99 19.02
C THR A 149 5.41 4.64 18.40
N SER A 150 5.61 4.95 17.13
CA SER A 150 6.88 4.88 16.40
C SER A 150 7.01 6.11 15.49
N ALA A 151 7.93 6.08 14.52
CA ALA A 151 8.02 7.08 13.47
C ALA A 151 6.79 7.07 12.55
N ASP A 152 6.12 5.91 12.43
CA ASP A 152 4.90 5.76 11.63
C ASP A 152 3.68 6.35 12.34
N SER A 153 2.60 6.53 11.56
CA SER A 153 1.29 6.96 12.07
C SER A 153 0.55 5.80 12.75
N VAL A 154 0.95 5.45 13.97
CA VAL A 154 0.42 4.30 14.71
C VAL A 154 0.18 4.61 16.19
N PHE A 155 -0.89 4.03 16.74
CA PHE A 155 -1.20 3.97 18.17
C PHE A 155 -1.10 2.51 18.62
N GLN A 156 -0.14 2.17 19.46
CA GLN A 156 0.10 0.79 19.86
C GLN A 156 -0.25 0.59 21.33
N VAL A 157 -0.94 -0.51 21.63
CA VAL A 157 -1.35 -0.88 22.99
C VAL A 157 -0.77 -2.25 23.32
N ALA A 158 0.17 -2.32 24.26
CA ALA A 158 0.69 -3.59 24.75
C ALA A 158 0.11 -3.92 26.14
N ALA A 159 -0.21 -5.19 26.35
CA ALA A 159 -0.67 -5.74 27.61
C ALA A 159 -0.32 -7.23 27.72
N HIS A 160 -0.12 -7.70 28.98
CA HIS A 160 0.12 -9.11 29.26
C HIS A 160 -1.18 -9.91 29.16
N GLU A 161 -1.16 -11.06 28.46
CA GLU A 161 -2.37 -11.84 28.16
C GLU A 161 -3.08 -12.37 29.40
N ASP A 162 -2.35 -12.68 30.49
CA ASP A 162 -2.94 -13.13 31.77
C ASP A 162 -3.57 -11.98 32.57
N VAL A 163 -3.24 -10.72 32.28
CA VAL A 163 -3.75 -9.53 33.00
C VAL A 163 -4.86 -8.86 32.22
N VAL A 164 -4.72 -8.83 30.90
CA VAL A 164 -5.70 -8.30 29.96
C VAL A 164 -5.94 -9.35 28.89
N PRO A 165 -7.03 -10.13 28.97
CA PRO A 165 -7.37 -11.10 27.95
C PRO A 165 -7.38 -10.52 26.54
N ILE A 166 -7.03 -11.32 25.54
CA ILE A 166 -6.84 -10.87 24.13
C ILE A 166 -8.07 -10.14 23.61
N GLU A 167 -9.26 -10.67 23.86
CA GLU A 167 -10.53 -10.07 23.42
C GLU A 167 -10.72 -8.70 24.06
N LYS A 168 -10.29 -8.51 25.31
CA LYS A 168 -10.38 -7.23 26.00
C LYS A 168 -9.36 -6.23 25.49
N LEU A 169 -8.15 -6.69 25.14
CA LEU A 169 -7.15 -5.85 24.49
C LEU A 169 -7.67 -5.37 23.11
N TYR A 170 -8.32 -6.24 22.34
CA TYR A 170 -8.91 -5.86 21.05
C TYR A 170 -10.06 -4.85 21.23
N GLU A 171 -10.91 -5.02 22.24
CA GLU A 171 -11.94 -4.03 22.60
C GLU A 171 -11.30 -2.66 22.91
N TYR A 172 -10.22 -2.61 23.68
CA TYR A 172 -9.51 -1.37 23.98
C TYR A 172 -8.90 -0.73 22.72
N CYS A 173 -8.34 -1.53 21.83
CA CYS A 173 -7.84 -1.03 20.56
C CYS A 173 -8.95 -0.52 19.65
N GLN A 174 -10.13 -1.15 19.66
CA GLN A 174 -11.31 -0.65 18.95
C GLN A 174 -11.77 0.70 19.52
N ILE A 175 -11.79 0.86 20.84
CA ILE A 175 -12.06 2.14 21.51
C ILE A 175 -11.05 3.21 21.06
N ALA A 176 -9.75 2.87 21.03
CA ALA A 176 -8.73 3.80 20.53
C ALA A 176 -8.99 4.17 19.06
N ARG A 177 -9.37 3.19 18.21
CA ARG A 177 -9.70 3.47 16.80
C ARG A 177 -10.87 4.43 16.64
N GLU A 178 -11.87 4.38 17.52
CA GLU A 178 -13.01 5.28 17.52
C GLU A 178 -12.64 6.70 17.99
N ILE A 179 -11.71 6.82 18.95
CA ILE A 179 -11.23 8.11 19.44
C ILE A 179 -10.33 8.79 18.40
N LEU A 180 -9.45 8.03 17.77
CA LEU A 180 -8.44 8.52 16.83
C LEU A 180 -9.03 8.77 15.43
N GLN A 181 -9.86 9.80 15.31
CA GLN A 181 -10.51 10.26 14.08
C GLN A 181 -10.15 11.72 13.78
N GLY A 182 -10.49 12.19 12.58
CA GLY A 182 -10.22 13.57 12.16
C GLY A 182 -8.72 13.89 12.14
N ASP A 183 -8.33 14.97 12.79
CA ASP A 183 -6.91 15.39 12.84
C ASP A 183 -6.02 14.45 13.66
N ASN A 184 -6.61 13.58 14.49
CA ASN A 184 -5.89 12.55 15.25
C ASN A 184 -5.96 11.15 14.61
N ALA A 185 -6.41 11.04 13.38
CA ALA A 185 -6.64 9.78 12.69
C ALA A 185 -5.34 9.10 12.28
N VAL A 186 -4.71 8.37 13.21
CA VAL A 186 -3.54 7.51 12.89
C VAL A 186 -3.92 6.42 11.90
N GLY A 187 -2.99 6.02 11.05
CA GLY A 187 -3.20 4.99 10.04
C GLY A 187 -3.58 3.63 10.63
N ARG A 188 -3.04 3.27 11.80
CA ARG A 188 -3.33 2.00 12.47
C ARG A 188 -3.34 2.14 13.99
N VAL A 189 -4.28 1.46 14.62
CA VAL A 189 -4.22 1.11 16.05
C VAL A 189 -3.80 -0.36 16.12
N ILE A 190 -2.82 -0.69 16.97
CA ILE A 190 -2.22 -2.02 16.98
C ILE A 190 -2.26 -2.64 18.37
N ALA A 191 -2.93 -3.77 18.50
CA ALA A 191 -2.84 -4.62 19.68
C ALA A 191 -1.50 -5.38 19.69
N ARG A 192 -0.76 -5.28 20.78
CA ARG A 192 0.56 -5.88 20.99
C ARG A 192 0.59 -6.74 22.27
N PRO A 193 -0.11 -7.87 22.28
CA PRO A 193 -0.08 -8.74 23.47
C PRO A 193 1.30 -9.35 23.70
N PHE A 194 1.62 -9.58 24.97
CA PHE A 194 2.85 -10.24 25.39
C PHE A 194 2.59 -11.22 26.53
N ILE A 195 3.53 -12.14 26.76
CA ILE A 195 3.52 -13.15 27.81
C ILE A 195 4.90 -13.24 28.47
N GLY A 196 5.01 -14.08 29.50
CA GLY A 196 6.25 -14.35 30.20
C GLY A 196 6.31 -13.67 31.57
N GLU A 197 7.44 -13.82 32.24
CA GLU A 197 7.70 -13.23 33.55
C GLU A 197 8.89 -12.29 33.48
N TYR A 198 8.88 -11.28 34.36
CA TYR A 198 10.00 -10.35 34.46
C TYR A 198 11.31 -11.10 34.75
N PRO A 199 12.41 -10.82 34.06
CA PRO A 199 12.58 -9.80 33.01
C PRO A 199 12.35 -10.30 31.56
N ASN A 200 11.84 -11.51 31.36
CA ASN A 200 11.81 -12.23 30.08
C ASN A 200 10.44 -12.19 29.40
N TYR A 201 9.92 -10.99 29.14
CA TYR A 201 8.69 -10.82 28.39
C TYR A 201 8.90 -11.02 26.89
N THR A 202 7.91 -11.67 26.21
CA THR A 202 7.93 -11.96 24.78
C THR A 202 6.59 -11.60 24.15
N ARG A 203 6.62 -10.91 23.01
CA ARG A 203 5.41 -10.63 22.22
C ARG A 203 4.86 -11.90 21.63
N THR A 204 3.52 -12.03 21.63
CA THR A 204 2.83 -13.17 21.02
C THR A 204 2.48 -12.92 19.55
N THR A 205 1.99 -13.95 18.90
CA THR A 205 1.47 -13.87 17.51
C THR A 205 0.06 -13.28 17.44
N ASN A 206 -0.59 -13.03 18.59
CA ASN A 206 -1.94 -12.44 18.70
C ASN A 206 -1.95 -10.91 18.46
N ARG A 207 -0.98 -10.41 17.67
CA ARG A 207 -1.03 -9.04 17.17
C ARG A 207 -2.25 -8.86 16.28
N HIS A 208 -2.96 -7.73 16.47
CA HIS A 208 -4.05 -7.35 15.59
C HIS A 208 -4.00 -5.86 15.26
N ASP A 209 -4.14 -5.52 13.99
CA ASP A 209 -4.11 -4.16 13.48
C ASP A 209 -5.53 -3.69 13.13
N PHE A 210 -5.94 -2.55 13.70
CA PHE A 210 -7.19 -1.85 13.41
C PHE A 210 -6.88 -0.67 12.50
N ALA A 211 -7.04 -0.87 11.20
CA ALA A 211 -6.73 0.12 10.18
C ALA A 211 -7.73 1.30 10.21
N LEU A 212 -7.25 2.46 9.80
CA LEU A 212 -8.13 3.59 9.49
C LEU A 212 -8.93 3.26 8.23
N ALA A 213 -10.24 3.39 8.32
CA ALA A 213 -11.10 3.22 7.16
C ALA A 213 -11.01 4.44 6.23
N PRO A 214 -11.12 4.24 4.90
CA PRO A 214 -11.23 5.33 3.97
C PRO A 214 -12.37 6.29 4.36
N PRO A 215 -12.16 7.62 4.28
CA PRO A 215 -13.15 8.60 4.72
C PRO A 215 -14.36 8.73 3.77
N GLU A 216 -14.19 8.29 2.54
CA GLU A 216 -15.20 8.34 1.48
C GLU A 216 -15.30 6.98 0.79
N LYS A 217 -16.32 6.79 -0.07
CA LYS A 217 -16.41 5.62 -0.94
C LYS A 217 -15.28 5.60 -1.96
N THR A 218 -14.73 4.42 -2.16
CA THR A 218 -13.65 4.14 -3.10
C THR A 218 -14.16 3.36 -4.32
N ILE A 219 -13.30 3.13 -5.31
CA ILE A 219 -13.63 2.23 -6.41
C ILE A 219 -14.04 0.83 -5.92
N LEU A 220 -13.49 0.36 -4.78
CA LEU A 220 -13.82 -0.93 -4.23
C LEU A 220 -15.31 -0.99 -3.84
N ASP A 221 -15.82 0.07 -3.20
CA ASP A 221 -17.22 0.17 -2.81
C ASP A 221 -18.13 0.18 -4.05
N PHE A 222 -17.82 1.00 -5.06
CA PHE A 222 -18.63 1.10 -6.28
C PHE A 222 -18.64 -0.20 -7.10
N ILE A 223 -17.49 -0.89 -7.19
CA ILE A 223 -17.42 -2.20 -7.87
C ILE A 223 -18.29 -3.21 -7.14
N LYS A 224 -18.18 -3.31 -5.82
CA LYS A 224 -19.00 -4.20 -5.00
C LYS A 224 -20.50 -3.87 -5.09
N GLU A 225 -20.87 -2.59 -5.00
CA GLU A 225 -22.25 -2.13 -5.09
C GLU A 225 -22.87 -2.41 -6.48
N SER A 226 -22.05 -2.48 -7.54
CA SER A 226 -22.47 -2.91 -8.88
C SER A 226 -22.67 -4.42 -9.03
N GLY A 227 -22.49 -5.19 -7.95
CA GLY A 227 -22.62 -6.64 -7.94
C GLY A 227 -21.39 -7.38 -8.51
N LYS A 228 -20.25 -6.70 -8.66
CA LYS A 228 -19.01 -7.28 -9.14
C LYS A 228 -18.05 -7.62 -7.99
N ASP A 229 -17.07 -8.46 -8.28
CA ASP A 229 -16.10 -8.91 -7.29
C ASP A 229 -14.98 -7.89 -7.06
N VAL A 230 -14.53 -7.81 -5.81
CA VAL A 230 -13.31 -7.14 -5.39
C VAL A 230 -12.47 -8.14 -4.59
N ILE A 231 -11.52 -8.76 -5.26
CA ILE A 231 -10.62 -9.75 -4.67
C ILE A 231 -9.36 -9.02 -4.20
N ALA A 232 -9.17 -8.93 -2.90
CA ALA A 232 -8.07 -8.24 -2.25
C ALA A 232 -6.94 -9.22 -1.91
N VAL A 233 -5.79 -9.10 -2.57
CA VAL A 233 -4.61 -9.95 -2.37
C VAL A 233 -3.53 -9.19 -1.60
N GLY A 234 -2.96 -9.81 -0.58
CA GLY A 234 -1.95 -9.20 0.27
C GLY A 234 -2.57 -8.24 1.29
N LYS A 235 -1.99 -7.05 1.44
CA LYS A 235 -2.43 -6.05 2.42
C LYS A 235 -3.66 -5.23 2.01
N ILE A 236 -4.19 -5.40 0.81
CA ILE A 236 -5.28 -4.55 0.29
C ILE A 236 -6.46 -4.49 1.26
N SER A 237 -6.95 -5.62 1.75
CA SER A 237 -8.06 -5.62 2.71
C SER A 237 -7.76 -4.82 3.98
N ASP A 238 -6.52 -4.87 4.47
CA ASP A 238 -6.12 -4.13 5.67
C ASP A 238 -5.97 -2.62 5.39
N ILE A 239 -5.43 -2.24 4.22
CA ILE A 239 -5.29 -0.84 3.77
C ILE A 239 -6.67 -0.15 3.67
N PHE A 240 -7.68 -0.89 3.23
CA PHE A 240 -9.06 -0.38 3.11
C PHE A 240 -9.96 -0.72 4.30
N ALA A 241 -9.40 -1.26 5.39
CA ALA A 241 -10.18 -1.70 6.56
C ALA A 241 -11.34 -2.65 6.19
N GLY A 242 -11.16 -3.49 5.18
CA GLY A 242 -12.15 -4.42 4.64
C GLY A 242 -13.29 -3.79 3.84
N LYS A 243 -13.35 -2.45 3.71
CA LYS A 243 -14.41 -1.77 2.97
C LYS A 243 -14.34 -2.07 1.48
N GLY A 244 -15.48 -2.33 0.87
CA GLY A 244 -15.60 -2.62 -0.55
C GLY A 244 -15.04 -3.99 -0.98
N VAL A 245 -14.37 -4.74 -0.10
CA VAL A 245 -13.79 -6.05 -0.41
C VAL A 245 -14.87 -7.13 -0.40
N THR A 246 -14.87 -8.02 -1.42
CA THR A 246 -15.74 -9.20 -1.47
C THR A 246 -15.02 -10.47 -1.05
N GLU A 247 -13.71 -10.55 -1.33
CA GLU A 247 -12.87 -11.69 -0.94
C GLU A 247 -11.49 -11.21 -0.50
N LYS A 248 -11.00 -11.71 0.65
CA LYS A 248 -9.67 -11.40 1.20
C LYS A 248 -8.75 -12.62 1.06
N ILE A 249 -7.59 -12.42 0.43
CA ILE A 249 -6.56 -13.45 0.26
C ILE A 249 -5.27 -12.98 0.92
N LEU A 250 -4.92 -13.59 2.04
CA LEU A 250 -3.69 -13.31 2.78
C LEU A 250 -2.47 -13.86 2.04
N THR A 251 -1.35 -13.17 2.13
CA THR A 251 -0.09 -13.59 1.51
C THR A 251 1.07 -13.58 2.52
N LYS A 252 2.08 -14.40 2.24
CA LYS A 252 3.31 -14.51 3.04
C LYS A 252 4.48 -13.70 2.45
N GLY A 253 4.24 -12.90 1.41
CA GLY A 253 5.22 -12.10 0.69
C GLY A 253 4.94 -12.10 -0.82
N ASN A 254 5.83 -11.49 -1.60
CA ASN A 254 5.64 -11.29 -3.04
C ASN A 254 5.44 -12.59 -3.82
N LYS A 255 6.27 -13.60 -3.54
CA LYS A 255 6.16 -14.90 -4.23
C LYS A 255 4.78 -15.50 -4.04
N ASP A 256 4.30 -15.61 -2.81
CA ASP A 256 2.98 -16.15 -2.48
C ASP A 256 1.86 -15.29 -3.07
N GLY A 257 2.03 -13.96 -3.08
CA GLY A 257 1.09 -13.02 -3.72
C GLY A 257 0.97 -13.24 -5.23
N ILE A 258 2.09 -13.46 -5.91
CA ILE A 258 2.13 -13.77 -7.34
C ILE A 258 1.48 -15.14 -7.60
N ASP A 259 1.85 -16.18 -6.84
CA ASP A 259 1.30 -17.53 -7.00
C ASP A 259 -0.24 -17.50 -6.85
N LYS A 260 -0.76 -16.81 -5.81
CA LYS A 260 -2.20 -16.64 -5.60
C LYS A 260 -2.88 -15.81 -6.69
N THR A 261 -2.21 -14.80 -7.21
CA THR A 261 -2.73 -14.04 -8.36
C THR A 261 -2.88 -14.94 -9.59
N LEU A 262 -1.88 -15.81 -9.86
CA LEU A 262 -1.95 -16.79 -10.94
C LEU A 262 -3.10 -17.80 -10.75
N ASP A 263 -3.37 -18.22 -9.52
CA ASP A 263 -4.51 -19.11 -9.20
C ASP A 263 -5.87 -18.38 -9.43
N ILE A 264 -5.96 -17.09 -9.08
CA ILE A 264 -7.15 -16.26 -9.32
C ILE A 264 -7.40 -16.08 -10.82
N MET A 265 -6.33 -15.98 -11.63
CA MET A 265 -6.46 -15.84 -13.10
C MET A 265 -7.14 -17.06 -13.74
N ASP A 266 -7.07 -18.23 -13.13
CA ASP A 266 -7.78 -19.44 -13.61
C ASP A 266 -9.27 -19.44 -13.25
N ARG A 267 -9.71 -18.59 -12.31
CA ARG A 267 -11.10 -18.50 -11.84
C ARG A 267 -11.95 -17.64 -12.77
N ASP A 268 -13.26 -17.89 -12.73
CA ASP A 268 -14.26 -17.01 -13.35
C ASP A 268 -14.76 -16.01 -12.32
N PHE A 269 -14.60 -14.72 -12.62
CA PHE A 269 -15.16 -13.60 -11.88
C PHE A 269 -15.29 -12.38 -12.79
N GLU A 270 -16.10 -11.41 -12.40
CA GLU A 270 -16.17 -10.11 -13.07
C GLU A 270 -15.90 -9.01 -12.05
N GLY A 271 -14.90 -8.19 -12.31
CA GLY A 271 -14.51 -7.12 -11.37
C GLY A 271 -13.01 -6.90 -11.27
N LEU A 272 -12.55 -6.62 -10.06
CA LEU A 272 -11.19 -6.22 -9.74
C LEU A 272 -10.47 -7.27 -8.88
N CYS A 273 -9.32 -7.74 -9.31
CA CYS A 273 -8.32 -8.37 -8.47
C CYS A 273 -7.26 -7.32 -8.14
N PHE A 274 -7.24 -6.84 -6.91
CA PHE A 274 -6.32 -5.81 -6.42
C PHE A 274 -5.23 -6.47 -5.59
N VAL A 275 -3.99 -6.35 -6.03
CA VAL A 275 -2.83 -7.06 -5.48
C VAL A 275 -1.82 -6.06 -4.93
N ASN A 276 -1.40 -6.24 -3.68
CA ASN A 276 -0.27 -5.53 -3.10
C ASN A 276 0.90 -6.50 -2.90
N LEU A 277 2.03 -6.23 -3.56
CA LEU A 277 3.29 -6.95 -3.41
C LEU A 277 4.22 -6.17 -2.48
N VAL A 278 4.18 -6.52 -1.20
CA VAL A 278 4.65 -5.71 -0.08
C VAL A 278 6.15 -5.85 0.24
N ASP A 279 6.83 -6.89 -0.26
CA ASP A 279 8.21 -7.18 0.17
C ASP A 279 9.20 -6.09 -0.28
N PHE A 280 8.93 -5.43 -1.41
CA PHE A 280 9.77 -4.33 -1.90
C PHE A 280 9.95 -3.26 -0.82
N ASP A 281 8.85 -2.84 -0.21
CA ASP A 281 8.82 -1.89 0.89
C ASP A 281 9.32 -2.51 2.20
N MET A 282 8.62 -3.54 2.66
CA MET A 282 8.76 -4.06 4.02
C MET A 282 10.09 -4.76 4.26
N LEU A 283 10.63 -5.51 3.28
CA LEU A 283 11.87 -6.29 3.44
C LEU A 283 13.10 -5.57 2.92
N TYR A 284 12.95 -4.65 1.96
CA TYR A 284 14.09 -4.08 1.24
C TYR A 284 14.18 -2.57 1.34
N GLY A 285 13.09 -1.82 1.06
CA GLY A 285 13.06 -0.37 1.11
C GLY A 285 13.43 0.16 2.50
N HIS A 286 12.65 -0.14 3.50
CA HIS A 286 12.88 0.26 4.91
C HIS A 286 14.18 -0.28 5.55
N ARG A 287 14.96 -1.09 4.82
CA ARG A 287 16.22 -1.68 5.29
C ARG A 287 17.42 -1.28 4.45
N ASN A 288 17.22 -0.36 3.51
CA ASN A 288 18.26 0.10 2.58
C ASN A 288 19.01 -1.08 1.92
N ASN A 289 18.24 -2.15 1.58
CA ASN A 289 18.77 -3.38 1.00
C ASN A 289 18.62 -3.36 -0.52
N VAL A 290 19.56 -2.69 -1.20
CA VAL A 290 19.58 -2.56 -2.66
C VAL A 290 19.65 -3.92 -3.36
N ASP A 291 20.46 -4.86 -2.86
CA ASP A 291 20.62 -6.20 -3.46
C ASP A 291 19.29 -6.97 -3.44
N GLY A 292 18.65 -7.03 -2.28
CA GLY A 292 17.36 -7.73 -2.13
C GLY A 292 16.24 -7.04 -2.92
N TYR A 293 16.26 -5.71 -3.02
CA TYR A 293 15.28 -4.97 -3.81
C TYR A 293 15.42 -5.29 -5.30
N ALA A 294 16.65 -5.27 -5.83
CA ALA A 294 16.94 -5.61 -7.21
C ALA A 294 16.56 -7.07 -7.55
N GLU A 295 16.86 -8.02 -6.65
CA GLU A 295 16.43 -9.42 -6.80
C GLU A 295 14.90 -9.56 -6.81
N ALA A 296 14.19 -8.82 -5.95
CA ALA A 296 12.74 -8.86 -5.90
C ALA A 296 12.10 -8.29 -7.18
N LEU A 297 12.64 -7.20 -7.74
CA LEU A 297 12.20 -6.65 -9.04
C LEU A 297 12.41 -7.66 -10.17
N SER A 298 13.59 -8.30 -10.21
CA SER A 298 13.90 -9.31 -11.21
C SER A 298 13.03 -10.56 -11.09
N PHE A 299 12.71 -10.98 -9.86
CA PHE A 299 11.79 -12.08 -9.61
C PHE A 299 10.36 -11.76 -10.07
N PHE A 300 9.87 -10.54 -9.80
CA PHE A 300 8.58 -10.09 -10.30
C PHE A 300 8.54 -10.10 -11.83
N ASP A 301 9.55 -9.49 -12.47
CA ASP A 301 9.65 -9.42 -13.93
C ASP A 301 9.63 -10.81 -14.58
N LYS A 302 10.40 -11.76 -14.05
CA LYS A 302 10.36 -13.14 -14.52
C LYS A 302 8.99 -13.80 -14.36
N SER A 303 8.28 -13.47 -13.29
CA SER A 303 6.95 -14.00 -13.01
C SER A 303 5.88 -13.38 -13.92
N LEU A 304 6.12 -12.17 -14.41
CA LEU A 304 5.23 -11.43 -15.31
C LEU A 304 4.97 -12.19 -16.62
N GLU A 305 5.95 -12.95 -17.13
CA GLU A 305 5.76 -13.81 -18.31
C GLU A 305 4.57 -14.79 -18.13
N LYS A 306 4.43 -15.36 -16.94
CA LYS A 306 3.31 -16.28 -16.65
C LYS A 306 1.98 -15.54 -16.53
N ILE A 307 2.00 -14.35 -15.94
CA ILE A 307 0.81 -13.49 -15.80
C ILE A 307 0.30 -13.10 -17.18
N LEU A 308 1.19 -12.61 -18.07
CA LEU A 308 0.82 -12.21 -19.42
C LEU A 308 0.20 -13.35 -20.23
N LYS A 309 0.72 -14.57 -20.10
CA LYS A 309 0.20 -15.77 -20.79
C LYS A 309 -1.18 -16.22 -20.31
N LYS A 310 -1.58 -15.86 -19.07
CA LYS A 310 -2.87 -16.24 -18.49
C LYS A 310 -3.98 -15.21 -18.69
N LEU A 311 -3.67 -14.03 -19.22
CA LEU A 311 -4.69 -13.01 -19.51
C LEU A 311 -5.65 -13.51 -20.58
N ARG A 312 -6.95 -13.34 -20.35
CA ARG A 312 -8.02 -13.65 -21.30
C ARG A 312 -8.32 -12.42 -22.17
N ASN A 313 -9.13 -12.58 -23.20
CA ASN A 313 -9.41 -11.52 -24.18
C ASN A 313 -9.95 -10.22 -23.55
N ASP A 314 -10.82 -10.34 -22.54
CA ASP A 314 -11.44 -9.19 -21.86
C ASP A 314 -10.72 -8.83 -20.55
N ASP A 315 -9.49 -9.29 -20.35
CA ASP A 315 -8.71 -8.91 -19.17
C ASP A 315 -7.90 -7.66 -19.42
N ILE A 316 -7.75 -6.84 -18.39
CA ILE A 316 -6.75 -5.77 -18.31
C ILE A 316 -5.82 -6.03 -17.14
N LEU A 317 -4.52 -5.91 -17.42
CA LEU A 317 -3.48 -5.86 -16.42
C LEU A 317 -3.00 -4.41 -16.26
N ILE A 318 -2.99 -3.91 -15.03
CA ILE A 318 -2.38 -2.63 -14.66
C ILE A 318 -1.30 -2.91 -13.62
N ILE A 319 -0.08 -2.45 -13.87
CA ILE A 319 1.05 -2.51 -12.93
C ILE A 319 1.40 -1.08 -12.55
N THR A 320 1.42 -0.78 -11.26
CA THR A 320 1.77 0.55 -10.74
C THR A 320 2.47 0.42 -9.38
N ALA A 321 2.76 1.55 -8.75
CA ALA A 321 3.22 1.64 -7.37
C ALA A 321 2.43 2.73 -6.64
N ASP A 322 2.53 2.75 -5.34
CA ASP A 322 1.81 3.64 -4.43
C ASP A 322 2.68 4.80 -3.90
N HIS A 323 3.99 4.63 -3.85
CA HIS A 323 5.00 5.63 -3.47
C HIS A 323 6.40 5.13 -3.88
N GLY A 324 7.46 5.83 -3.46
CA GLY A 324 8.85 5.38 -3.54
C GLY A 324 9.41 4.95 -2.18
N CYS A 325 10.54 4.24 -2.20
CA CYS A 325 11.37 4.00 -1.03
C CYS A 325 12.79 3.68 -1.50
N ASP A 326 13.53 4.71 -1.87
CA ASP A 326 14.89 4.57 -2.42
C ASP A 326 15.85 3.98 -1.39
N PRO A 327 16.34 2.76 -1.61
CA PRO A 327 17.18 2.06 -0.63
C PRO A 327 18.62 2.59 -0.56
N THR A 328 18.98 3.61 -1.35
CA THR A 328 20.31 4.25 -1.33
C THR A 328 20.34 5.54 -0.54
N THR A 329 19.21 6.05 -0.09
CA THR A 329 19.16 7.25 0.76
C THR A 329 19.63 6.96 2.18
N SER A 330 19.94 7.99 2.95
CA SER A 330 20.28 7.86 4.37
C SER A 330 19.06 7.58 5.25
N SER A 331 17.86 7.81 4.73
CA SER A 331 16.60 7.52 5.39
C SER A 331 16.18 6.05 5.18
N THR A 332 15.44 5.51 6.11
CA THR A 332 14.72 4.24 5.96
C THR A 332 13.22 4.46 5.76
N ASP A 333 12.79 5.71 5.55
CA ASP A 333 11.41 6.09 5.30
C ASP A 333 11.09 6.04 3.80
N HIS A 334 9.81 6.06 3.46
CA HIS A 334 9.34 6.20 2.08
C HIS A 334 9.87 7.47 1.43
N SER A 335 9.95 7.51 0.11
CA SER A 335 10.38 8.67 -0.66
C SER A 335 9.28 9.21 -1.56
N ARG A 336 9.25 10.56 -1.68
CA ARG A 336 8.27 11.31 -2.47
C ARG A 336 8.65 11.25 -3.95
N GLU A 337 8.20 10.19 -4.62
CA GLU A 337 8.56 9.89 -6.01
C GLU A 337 7.34 9.82 -6.92
N TYR A 338 7.55 10.08 -8.20
CA TYR A 338 6.66 9.60 -9.24
C TYR A 338 6.60 8.07 -9.21
N THR A 339 5.47 7.51 -9.64
CA THR A 339 5.31 6.06 -9.76
C THR A 339 5.06 5.65 -11.22
N PRO A 340 5.46 4.44 -11.64
CA PRO A 340 5.17 3.93 -12.95
C PRO A 340 3.70 3.52 -13.05
N MET A 341 3.12 3.58 -14.23
CA MET A 341 1.88 2.90 -14.58
C MET A 341 2.04 2.29 -15.97
N VAL A 342 1.78 0.99 -16.06
CA VAL A 342 1.77 0.24 -17.32
C VAL A 342 0.43 -0.47 -17.43
N ILE A 343 -0.26 -0.33 -18.56
CA ILE A 343 -1.54 -0.99 -18.83
C ILE A 343 -1.44 -1.87 -20.08
N TYR A 344 -1.89 -3.11 -19.96
CA TYR A 344 -1.84 -4.11 -21.00
C TYR A 344 -3.13 -4.94 -21.09
N GLY A 345 -3.50 -5.35 -22.29
CA GLY A 345 -4.64 -6.23 -22.57
C GLY A 345 -4.88 -6.32 -24.06
N ASN A 346 -5.65 -7.31 -24.51
CA ASN A 346 -5.90 -7.50 -25.95
C ASN A 346 -6.61 -6.30 -26.59
N ASN A 347 -7.46 -5.61 -25.84
CA ASN A 347 -8.19 -4.43 -26.28
C ASN A 347 -7.45 -3.11 -25.97
N ILE A 348 -6.23 -3.19 -25.44
CA ILE A 348 -5.40 -2.01 -25.14
C ILE A 348 -4.40 -1.79 -26.28
N LYS A 349 -4.28 -0.54 -26.73
CA LYS A 349 -3.29 -0.10 -27.73
C LYS A 349 -1.88 -0.29 -27.18
N ASN A 350 -0.97 -0.60 -28.07
CA ASN A 350 0.44 -0.72 -27.77
C ASN A 350 1.15 0.64 -27.91
N GLY A 351 2.13 0.92 -27.06
CA GLY A 351 3.07 2.02 -27.22
C GLY A 351 2.50 3.43 -26.99
N ILE A 352 1.29 3.58 -26.43
CA ILE A 352 0.76 4.90 -26.12
C ILE A 352 1.44 5.44 -24.85
N ASN A 353 2.20 6.52 -25.02
CA ASN A 353 2.70 7.29 -23.89
C ASN A 353 1.64 8.28 -23.42
N LEU A 354 1.07 8.06 -22.25
CA LEU A 354 0.08 8.94 -21.61
C LEU A 354 0.73 10.09 -20.85
N HIS A 355 2.06 10.22 -20.94
CA HIS A 355 2.88 11.24 -20.28
C HIS A 355 2.71 11.26 -18.75
N THR A 356 2.97 12.41 -18.14
CA THR A 356 2.76 12.56 -16.69
C THR A 356 1.30 12.86 -16.39
N ARG A 357 0.65 11.93 -15.67
CA ARG A 357 -0.72 12.11 -15.17
C ARG A 357 -0.69 12.59 -13.73
N THR A 358 -1.54 13.57 -13.43
CA THR A 358 -1.63 14.16 -12.10
C THR A 358 -2.80 13.54 -11.35
N GLY A 359 -2.48 12.76 -10.34
CA GLY A 359 -3.41 12.00 -9.51
C GLY A 359 -3.41 10.50 -9.85
N PHE A 360 -3.05 9.67 -8.87
CA PHE A 360 -3.12 8.20 -9.00
C PHE A 360 -4.56 7.72 -9.25
N TYR A 361 -5.54 8.51 -8.85
CA TYR A 361 -6.97 8.23 -9.03
C TYR A 361 -7.42 8.14 -10.50
N ASP A 362 -6.61 8.59 -11.47
CA ASP A 362 -6.88 8.36 -12.89
C ASP A 362 -6.90 6.87 -13.23
N THR A 363 -6.05 6.08 -12.53
CA THR A 363 -6.06 4.61 -12.63
C THR A 363 -7.39 4.03 -12.14
N GLY A 364 -7.86 4.46 -10.97
CA GLY A 364 -9.16 4.03 -10.44
C GLY A 364 -10.34 4.42 -11.33
N ALA A 365 -10.33 5.66 -11.85
CA ALA A 365 -11.36 6.12 -12.78
C ALA A 365 -11.38 5.29 -14.08
N THR A 366 -10.21 4.88 -14.58
CA THR A 366 -10.10 4.01 -15.76
C THR A 366 -10.62 2.60 -15.49
N ILE A 367 -10.40 2.07 -14.28
CA ILE A 367 -10.93 0.76 -13.86
C ILE A 367 -12.47 0.78 -13.83
N LEU A 368 -13.09 1.81 -13.22
CA LEU A 368 -14.55 1.94 -13.21
C LEU A 368 -15.12 2.04 -14.63
N ASP A 369 -14.51 2.88 -15.47
CA ASP A 369 -14.93 3.05 -16.87
C ASP A 369 -14.83 1.73 -17.65
N TYR A 370 -13.73 0.97 -17.50
CA TYR A 370 -13.58 -0.33 -18.13
C TYR A 370 -14.63 -1.34 -17.70
N LEU A 371 -14.96 -1.37 -16.41
CA LEU A 371 -15.98 -2.25 -15.85
C LEU A 371 -17.43 -1.80 -16.17
N GLY A 372 -17.60 -0.64 -16.83
CA GLY A 372 -18.90 -0.09 -17.20
C GLY A 372 -19.68 0.47 -15.99
N ILE A 373 -18.97 0.93 -14.96
CA ILE A 373 -19.56 1.51 -13.75
C ILE A 373 -19.66 3.01 -13.94
N VAL A 374 -20.88 3.56 -13.79
CA VAL A 374 -21.19 4.97 -14.10
C VAL A 374 -20.84 5.93 -12.96
N GLU A 375 -20.68 5.42 -11.75
CA GLU A 375 -20.23 6.17 -10.60
C GLU A 375 -18.87 6.80 -10.85
N LYS A 376 -18.68 8.01 -10.32
CA LYS A 376 -17.45 8.77 -10.53
C LYS A 376 -16.73 8.99 -9.22
N ILE A 377 -15.43 8.78 -9.29
CA ILE A 377 -14.46 9.23 -8.28
C ILE A 377 -13.74 10.49 -8.80
N ARG A 378 -12.82 11.02 -7.99
CA ARG A 378 -11.80 11.93 -8.50
C ARG A 378 -11.01 11.22 -9.59
N GLY A 379 -10.53 11.96 -10.57
CA GLY A 379 -9.73 11.43 -11.64
C GLY A 379 -10.42 11.43 -12.99
N LYS A 380 -9.59 11.28 -14.00
CA LYS A 380 -9.99 11.26 -15.40
C LYS A 380 -9.57 9.93 -16.01
N SER A 381 -10.57 9.14 -16.43
CA SER A 381 -10.31 7.92 -17.18
C SER A 381 -9.52 8.22 -18.45
N PHE A 382 -8.48 7.44 -18.67
CA PHE A 382 -7.70 7.43 -19.91
C PHE A 382 -8.06 6.26 -20.83
N LEU A 383 -9.13 5.53 -20.53
CA LEU A 383 -9.52 4.35 -21.31
C LEU A 383 -9.69 4.69 -22.79
N LYS A 384 -10.31 5.81 -23.13
CA LYS A 384 -10.51 6.22 -24.54
C LYS A 384 -9.21 6.48 -25.29
N GLU A 385 -8.14 6.85 -24.60
CA GLU A 385 -6.83 7.10 -25.19
C GLU A 385 -6.14 5.79 -25.58
N VAL A 386 -6.35 4.73 -24.78
CA VAL A 386 -5.66 3.46 -24.92
C VAL A 386 -6.52 2.30 -25.42
N ASN A 387 -7.85 2.44 -25.54
CA ASN A 387 -8.71 1.36 -26.01
C ASN A 387 -8.73 1.31 -27.55
N LYS A 388 -8.52 0.12 -28.12
CA LYS A 388 -8.56 -0.12 -29.57
C LYS A 388 -9.95 0.15 -30.16
N ASP A 389 -11.02 -0.16 -29.43
CA ASP A 389 -12.41 0.02 -29.90
C ASP A 389 -12.86 1.50 -29.97
N SER A 390 -12.03 2.44 -29.53
CA SER A 390 -12.36 3.86 -29.54
C SER A 390 -12.24 4.52 -30.93
N GLU A 391 -11.68 3.85 -31.92
CA GLU A 391 -11.47 4.38 -33.27
C GLU A 391 -12.66 4.16 -34.24
N ASP A 392 -13.57 3.21 -33.93
CA ASP A 392 -14.70 2.85 -34.79
C ASP A 392 -15.96 3.73 -34.63
N LYS A 393 -15.90 4.82 -33.84
CA LYS A 393 -17.08 5.67 -33.54
C LYS A 393 -16.92 7.15 -33.89
N THR A 394 -16.02 7.48 -34.82
CA THR A 394 -15.89 8.86 -35.35
C THR A 394 -16.34 8.94 -36.81
#